data_6dfb1cb6ab1f0d14b7b421b57f1f057e
#
_entry.id   6dfb1cb6ab1f0d14b7b421b57f1f057e
#
_cell.length_a   1.000
_cell.length_b   1.000
_cell.length_c   1.000
_cell.angle_alpha   90.00
_cell.angle_beta   90.00
_cell.angle_gamma   90.00
#
_symmetry.space_group_name_H-M   'P 1'
#
loop_
_entity.id
_entity.type
_entity.pdbx_description
1 polymer ?
#
loop_
_entity_poly.entity_id
_entity_poly.type
_entity_poly.pdbx_seq_one_letter_code
_entity_poly.pdbx_strand_id
1 'polypeptide(L)'
;LPLPDTENTDTPYTVESYISHRSSIETATVHWSTSPGGPWNFVSMNPLAGSTSDWTADIPAQTEGTTVYYYIEAEASSGKVGTRPMPAPAGWWSFDVGAITSVTENNGGVHFPAAFPNPASAITCVPLEMDTSSEGTLSLYNAWGQRVDVLHQGQFPAGNSKYFFHAQPHAAGAYVILLELNGKGIWSQRVMIQ
;
A
#
# COMPACT_ATOMS: atom_id res chain seq x y z
N LEU A 1 -10.40 1.60 11.40
CA LEU A 1 -9.51 1.80 10.26
C LEU A 1 -8.77 0.51 9.96
N PRO A 2 -8.48 0.20 8.68
CA PRO A 2 -7.67 -0.97 8.36
C PRO A 2 -6.27 -0.87 9.00
N LEU A 3 -5.73 -2.01 9.41
CA LEU A 3 -4.35 -2.07 9.87
C LEU A 3 -3.39 -1.83 8.71
N PRO A 4 -2.27 -1.12 8.94
CA PRO A 4 -1.20 -0.99 7.96
C PRO A 4 -0.39 -2.29 7.88
N ASP A 5 0.35 -2.44 6.80
CA ASP A 5 1.39 -3.47 6.70
C ASP A 5 2.42 -3.32 7.82
N THR A 6 3.05 -4.41 8.25
CA THR A 6 3.90 -4.43 9.42
C THR A 6 5.10 -5.36 9.28
N GLU A 7 6.26 -4.95 9.78
CA GLU A 7 7.45 -5.81 9.91
C GLU A 7 7.43 -6.67 11.19
N ASN A 8 6.43 -6.45 12.04
CA ASN A 8 6.32 -7.16 13.30
C ASN A 8 5.85 -8.60 13.10
N THR A 9 6.70 -9.57 13.38
CA THR A 9 6.42 -11.01 13.33
C THR A 9 6.25 -11.65 14.71
N ASP A 10 6.54 -10.91 15.78
CA ASP A 10 6.72 -11.46 17.13
C ASP A 10 5.57 -11.14 18.08
N THR A 11 4.85 -10.06 17.84
CA THR A 11 3.74 -9.62 18.70
C THR A 11 2.41 -9.60 17.96
N PRO A 12 1.29 -9.80 18.65
CA PRO A 12 -0.03 -9.72 18.06
C PRO A 12 -0.34 -8.36 17.42
N TYR A 13 -1.29 -8.34 16.49
CA TYR A 13 -1.76 -7.15 15.78
C TYR A 13 -3.05 -6.66 16.41
N THR A 14 -2.98 -5.53 17.09
CA THR A 14 -4.12 -4.94 17.78
C THR A 14 -5.09 -4.30 16.80
N VAL A 15 -6.30 -4.82 16.76
CA VAL A 15 -7.43 -4.25 16.01
C VAL A 15 -8.27 -3.42 16.96
N GLU A 16 -8.40 -2.13 16.67
CA GLU A 16 -9.27 -1.22 17.41
C GLU A 16 -10.43 -0.75 16.53
N SER A 17 -11.62 -0.68 17.10
CA SER A 17 -12.80 -0.23 16.37
C SER A 17 -13.79 0.49 17.28
N TYR A 18 -14.35 1.59 16.78
CA TYR A 18 -15.51 2.21 17.38
C TYR A 18 -16.78 1.47 16.93
N ILE A 19 -17.46 0.84 17.89
CA ILE A 19 -18.68 0.05 17.66
C ILE A 19 -19.74 0.53 18.63
N SER A 20 -20.84 1.07 18.12
CA SER A 20 -21.93 1.56 18.94
C SER A 20 -23.30 1.21 18.37
N HIS A 21 -24.23 0.94 19.24
CA HIS A 21 -25.64 0.76 18.90
C HIS A 21 -26.51 1.28 20.06
N ARG A 22 -27.68 1.81 19.74
CA ARG A 22 -28.57 2.40 20.76
C ARG A 22 -29.09 1.37 21.81
N SER A 23 -29.08 0.07 21.47
CA SER A 23 -29.46 -1.03 22.38
C SER A 23 -28.26 -1.72 23.02
N SER A 24 -27.10 -1.09 23.07
CA SER A 24 -25.82 -1.67 23.45
C SER A 24 -25.30 -2.74 22.47
N ILE A 25 -24.01 -3.02 22.53
CA ILE A 25 -23.34 -4.13 21.84
C ILE A 25 -23.23 -5.29 22.82
N GLU A 26 -23.66 -6.45 22.40
CA GLU A 26 -23.59 -7.68 23.18
C GLU A 26 -22.28 -8.42 22.92
N THR A 27 -21.94 -8.60 21.63
CA THR A 27 -20.69 -9.23 21.22
C THR A 27 -20.04 -8.47 20.06
N ALA A 28 -18.72 -8.48 20.03
CA ALA A 28 -17.94 -8.05 18.88
C ALA A 28 -16.79 -9.04 18.65
N THR A 29 -16.51 -9.35 17.40
CA THR A 29 -15.57 -10.40 17.03
C THR A 29 -14.77 -9.97 15.80
N VAL A 30 -13.45 -10.17 15.84
CA VAL A 30 -12.58 -10.10 14.68
C VAL A 30 -12.50 -11.49 14.05
N HIS A 31 -12.89 -11.61 12.81
CA HIS A 31 -12.67 -12.79 11.99
C HIS A 31 -11.42 -12.58 11.15
N TRP A 32 -10.48 -13.51 11.17
CA TRP A 32 -9.22 -13.38 10.43
C TRP A 32 -8.79 -14.68 9.76
N SER A 33 -8.02 -14.58 8.70
CA SER A 33 -7.48 -15.70 7.93
C SER A 33 -6.18 -15.32 7.23
N THR A 34 -5.38 -16.32 6.90
CA THR A 34 -4.21 -16.16 6.01
C THR A 34 -4.51 -16.54 4.55
N SER A 35 -5.78 -16.83 4.26
CA SER A 35 -6.25 -17.10 2.89
C SER A 35 -7.43 -16.20 2.56
N PRO A 36 -7.50 -15.63 1.35
CA PRO A 36 -8.63 -14.80 0.93
C PRO A 36 -9.92 -15.61 0.95
N GLY A 37 -10.94 -15.08 1.64
CA GLY A 37 -12.25 -15.76 1.77
C GLY A 37 -12.33 -16.86 2.82
N GLY A 38 -11.32 -17.07 3.65
CA GLY A 38 -11.33 -18.05 4.74
C GLY A 38 -10.62 -19.38 4.41
N PRO A 39 -10.65 -20.37 5.29
CA PRO A 39 -11.45 -20.42 6.51
C PRO A 39 -11.11 -19.34 7.55
N TRP A 40 -12.13 -18.87 8.28
CA TRP A 40 -11.98 -17.78 9.24
C TRP A 40 -11.72 -18.32 10.65
N ASN A 41 -10.66 -17.82 11.28
CA ASN A 41 -10.45 -17.86 12.71
C ASN A 41 -11.15 -16.66 13.33
N PHE A 42 -11.38 -16.68 14.65
CA PHE A 42 -12.03 -15.58 15.34
C PHE A 42 -11.36 -15.24 16.66
N VAL A 43 -11.41 -13.96 17.02
CA VAL A 43 -10.97 -13.43 18.30
C VAL A 43 -12.06 -12.50 18.83
N SER A 44 -12.52 -12.75 20.06
CA SER A 44 -13.49 -11.86 20.70
C SER A 44 -12.87 -10.52 21.01
N MET A 45 -13.58 -9.43 20.68
CA MET A 45 -13.20 -8.08 21.07
C MET A 45 -13.69 -7.77 22.49
N ASN A 46 -12.92 -6.98 23.20
CA ASN A 46 -13.28 -6.47 24.52
C ASN A 46 -13.44 -4.94 24.47
N PRO A 47 -14.36 -4.39 25.26
CA PRO A 47 -14.41 -2.93 25.42
C PRO A 47 -13.11 -2.40 26.00
N LEU A 48 -12.62 -1.29 25.46
CA LEU A 48 -11.45 -0.62 26.01
C LEU A 48 -11.80 -0.02 27.38
N ALA A 49 -10.85 -0.10 28.32
CA ALA A 49 -11.10 0.36 29.70
C ALA A 49 -11.56 1.83 29.73
N GLY A 50 -12.72 2.08 30.29
CA GLY A 50 -13.34 3.39 30.38
C GLY A 50 -14.17 3.81 29.16
N SER A 51 -14.30 2.96 28.14
CA SER A 51 -15.17 3.19 26.99
C SER A 51 -16.26 2.11 26.88
N THR A 52 -17.41 2.53 26.39
CA THR A 52 -18.53 1.63 26.04
C THR A 52 -18.64 1.40 24.54
N SER A 53 -17.81 2.07 23.76
CA SER A 53 -17.91 2.07 22.29
C SER A 53 -16.59 1.76 21.59
N ASP A 54 -15.46 1.91 22.28
CA ASP A 54 -14.16 1.52 21.73
C ASP A 54 -13.85 0.07 22.12
N TRP A 55 -13.61 -0.74 21.11
CA TRP A 55 -13.40 -2.19 21.24
C TRP A 55 -12.05 -2.55 20.69
N THR A 56 -11.39 -3.52 21.32
CA THR A 56 -10.07 -4.00 20.93
C THR A 56 -9.98 -5.52 20.93
N ALA A 57 -9.19 -6.07 20.02
CA ALA A 57 -8.79 -7.47 19.97
C ALA A 57 -7.44 -7.62 19.30
N ASP A 58 -6.74 -8.70 19.59
CA ASP A 58 -5.41 -8.99 19.09
C ASP A 58 -5.43 -10.18 18.14
N ILE A 59 -5.15 -9.97 16.85
CA ILE A 59 -4.89 -11.05 15.90
C ILE A 59 -3.51 -11.63 16.24
N PRO A 60 -3.35 -12.96 16.40
CA PRO A 60 -2.07 -13.57 16.70
C PRO A 60 -0.99 -13.24 15.66
N ALA A 61 0.24 -13.08 16.13
CA ALA A 61 1.41 -12.85 15.25
C ALA A 61 1.50 -13.92 14.17
N GLN A 62 1.91 -13.51 12.98
CA GLN A 62 2.09 -14.36 11.81
C GLN A 62 3.53 -14.32 11.32
N THR A 63 3.92 -15.32 10.55
CA THR A 63 5.26 -15.40 9.96
C THR A 63 5.44 -14.39 8.83
N GLU A 64 6.68 -13.99 8.60
CA GLU A 64 7.07 -13.15 7.46
C GLU A 64 6.54 -13.70 6.12
N GLY A 65 6.10 -12.81 5.25
CA GLY A 65 5.52 -13.14 3.94
C GLY A 65 4.04 -13.54 3.99
N THR A 66 3.39 -13.44 5.15
CA THR A 66 1.96 -13.75 5.30
C THR A 66 1.10 -12.52 5.03
N THR A 67 0.07 -12.64 4.20
CA THR A 67 -1.02 -11.67 4.12
C THR A 67 -2.13 -12.08 5.07
N VAL A 68 -2.52 -11.19 5.97
CA VAL A 68 -3.63 -11.38 6.90
C VAL A 68 -4.87 -10.68 6.37
N TYR A 69 -5.96 -11.43 6.24
CA TYR A 69 -7.29 -10.94 5.87
C TYR A 69 -8.15 -10.90 7.10
N TYR A 70 -8.97 -9.86 7.29
CA TYR A 70 -9.84 -9.78 8.44
C TYR A 70 -11.08 -8.91 8.22
N TYR A 71 -12.10 -9.17 9.04
CA TYR A 71 -13.27 -8.31 9.17
C TYR A 71 -13.78 -8.35 10.61
N ILE A 72 -14.61 -7.37 10.96
CA ILE A 72 -15.24 -7.28 12.28
C ILE A 72 -16.73 -7.56 12.12
N GLU A 73 -17.27 -8.36 13.02
CA GLU A 73 -18.70 -8.59 13.20
C GLU A 73 -19.10 -8.17 14.61
N ALA A 74 -20.21 -7.49 14.74
CA ALA A 74 -20.77 -7.11 16.04
C ALA A 74 -22.26 -7.35 16.08
N GLU A 75 -22.73 -7.87 17.20
CA GLU A 75 -24.13 -8.09 17.50
C GLU A 75 -24.59 -7.16 18.63
N ALA A 76 -25.69 -6.49 18.41
CA ALA A 76 -26.34 -5.66 19.41
C ALA A 76 -27.33 -6.51 20.24
N SER A 77 -27.62 -6.09 21.46
CA SER A 77 -28.60 -6.75 22.34
C SER A 77 -30.04 -6.83 21.78
N SER A 78 -30.29 -6.14 20.68
CA SER A 78 -31.52 -6.26 19.88
C SER A 78 -31.50 -7.41 18.87
N GLY A 79 -30.40 -8.19 18.78
CA GLY A 79 -30.19 -9.23 17.78
C GLY A 79 -29.76 -8.69 16.41
N LYS A 80 -29.49 -7.38 16.29
CA LYS A 80 -29.00 -6.81 15.04
C LYS A 80 -27.50 -7.06 14.87
N VAL A 81 -27.14 -7.71 13.78
CA VAL A 81 -25.74 -7.95 13.40
C VAL A 81 -25.29 -6.91 12.36
N GLY A 82 -24.05 -6.45 12.50
CA GLY A 82 -23.39 -5.57 11.56
C GLY A 82 -21.93 -5.99 11.33
N THR A 83 -21.43 -5.78 10.12
CA THR A 83 -20.05 -6.13 9.75
C THR A 83 -19.28 -4.92 9.23
N ARG A 84 -17.95 -4.98 9.35
CA ARG A 84 -16.99 -4.03 8.75
C ARG A 84 -15.81 -4.80 8.15
N PRO A 85 -15.46 -4.55 6.88
CA PRO A 85 -16.19 -3.68 5.93
C PRO A 85 -17.60 -4.20 5.65
N MET A 86 -18.51 -3.36 5.19
CA MET A 86 -19.92 -3.71 4.99
C MET A 86 -20.16 -4.95 4.11
N PRO A 87 -19.37 -5.25 3.06
CA PRO A 87 -19.56 -6.44 2.25
C PRO A 87 -19.08 -7.74 2.91
N ALA A 88 -18.56 -7.72 4.16
CA ALA A 88 -18.10 -8.93 4.85
C ALA A 88 -19.24 -9.95 5.02
N PRO A 89 -18.95 -11.27 4.92
CA PRO A 89 -17.64 -11.90 4.73
C PRO A 89 -17.16 -11.96 3.26
N ALA A 90 -17.91 -11.41 2.29
CA ALA A 90 -17.51 -11.40 0.89
C ALA A 90 -16.44 -10.32 0.58
N GLY A 91 -16.25 -9.35 1.48
CA GLY A 91 -15.18 -8.35 1.43
C GLY A 91 -14.52 -8.22 2.80
N TRP A 92 -13.25 -7.95 2.82
CA TRP A 92 -12.40 -7.88 4.02
C TRP A 92 -11.33 -6.81 3.88
N TRP A 93 -10.67 -6.47 4.97
CA TRP A 93 -9.41 -5.74 4.99
C TRP A 93 -8.26 -6.72 4.97
N SER A 94 -7.10 -6.28 4.51
CA SER A 94 -5.87 -7.06 4.56
C SER A 94 -4.67 -6.17 4.89
N PHE A 95 -3.64 -6.80 5.44
CA PHE A 95 -2.32 -6.23 5.63
C PHE A 95 -1.27 -7.32 5.45
N ASP A 96 -0.07 -6.92 5.04
CA ASP A 96 1.05 -7.82 4.86
C ASP A 96 1.96 -7.82 6.10
N VAL A 97 2.44 -9.02 6.47
CA VAL A 97 3.36 -9.25 7.57
C VAL A 97 4.73 -9.61 7.02
N GLY A 98 5.75 -8.97 7.53
CA GLY A 98 7.11 -9.15 7.09
C GLY A 98 7.71 -7.85 6.67
N ALA A 99 8.93 -7.90 6.15
CA ALA A 99 9.55 -6.70 5.66
C ALA A 99 8.51 -5.99 4.81
N ILE A 100 8.05 -4.82 5.29
CA ILE A 100 7.46 -3.86 4.39
C ILE A 100 8.62 -3.57 3.45
N THR A 101 8.79 -4.47 2.50
CA THR A 101 9.30 -4.03 1.26
C THR A 101 8.23 -3.02 0.81
N SER A 102 8.32 -1.75 1.26
CA SER A 102 8.22 -0.70 0.26
C SER A 102 8.86 -1.34 -0.90
N VAL A 103 8.18 -1.59 -2.03
CA VAL A 103 8.81 -2.27 -3.12
C VAL A 103 10.19 -1.65 -3.29
N THR A 104 11.13 -2.09 -2.48
CA THR A 104 12.45 -2.35 -2.88
C THR A 104 12.22 -3.61 -3.71
N GLU A 105 11.58 -3.45 -4.87
CA GLU A 105 11.96 -4.24 -5.98
C GLU A 105 13.44 -4.33 -5.79
N ASN A 106 13.97 -5.55 -5.66
CA ASN A 106 15.40 -5.78 -5.64
C ASN A 106 15.87 -5.44 -7.05
N ASN A 107 15.78 -4.14 -7.35
CA ASN A 107 16.02 -3.48 -8.62
C ASN A 107 17.52 -3.33 -8.82
N GLY A 108 18.28 -4.34 -8.35
CA GLY A 108 19.72 -4.32 -8.55
C GLY A 108 20.43 -3.14 -7.89
N GLY A 109 19.99 -2.72 -6.69
CA GLY A 109 20.61 -1.58 -5.99
C GLY A 109 20.21 -0.22 -6.56
N VAL A 110 18.94 -0.05 -6.94
CA VAL A 110 18.40 1.22 -7.44
C VAL A 110 17.33 1.74 -6.49
N HIS A 111 17.49 2.95 -5.98
CA HIS A 111 16.53 3.65 -5.13
C HIS A 111 15.91 4.85 -5.85
N PHE A 112 14.59 4.98 -5.78
CA PHE A 112 13.82 6.03 -6.44
C PHE A 112 13.01 6.85 -5.44
N PRO A 113 13.51 8.01 -5.02
CA PRO A 113 12.68 8.98 -4.36
C PRO A 113 11.57 9.48 -5.30
N ALA A 114 10.46 9.92 -4.71
CA ALA A 114 9.34 10.42 -5.49
C ALA A 114 9.74 11.59 -6.41
N ALA A 115 9.27 11.59 -7.65
CA ALA A 115 9.43 12.71 -8.56
C ALA A 115 8.70 13.97 -8.04
N PHE A 116 9.32 15.13 -8.13
CA PHE A 116 8.76 16.38 -7.63
C PHE A 116 9.08 17.60 -8.52
N PRO A 117 8.17 18.58 -8.59
CA PRO A 117 6.82 18.57 -8.07
C PRO A 117 5.93 17.54 -8.78
N ASN A 118 4.97 16.97 -8.04
CA ASN A 118 3.91 16.15 -8.56
C ASN A 118 2.60 16.56 -7.85
N PRO A 119 1.64 17.20 -8.52
CA PRO A 119 1.51 17.41 -9.96
C PRO A 119 2.57 18.34 -10.59
N ALA A 120 2.92 18.03 -11.85
CA ALA A 120 3.91 18.74 -12.66
C ALA A 120 3.22 19.88 -13.45
N SER A 121 3.71 21.11 -13.32
CA SER A 121 3.20 22.27 -14.09
C SER A 121 4.23 22.88 -15.03
N ALA A 122 5.52 22.64 -14.80
CA ALA A 122 6.62 23.14 -15.61
C ALA A 122 7.73 22.10 -15.75
N ILE A 123 8.64 22.04 -14.80
CA ILE A 123 9.76 21.09 -14.78
C ILE A 123 9.58 20.17 -13.55
N THR A 124 9.71 18.88 -13.77
CA THR A 124 9.69 17.88 -12.70
C THR A 124 11.04 17.18 -12.62
N CYS A 125 11.57 17.08 -11.41
CA CYS A 125 12.78 16.34 -11.08
C CYS A 125 12.43 14.88 -10.79
N VAL A 126 13.18 13.97 -11.38
CA VAL A 126 13.12 12.52 -11.12
C VAL A 126 14.45 12.14 -10.47
N PRO A 127 14.51 12.08 -9.14
CA PRO A 127 15.72 11.66 -8.46
C PRO A 127 15.91 10.15 -8.59
N LEU A 128 17.18 9.75 -8.67
CA LEU A 128 17.58 8.37 -8.84
C LEU A 128 18.88 8.13 -8.07
N GLU A 129 18.92 7.08 -7.30
CA GLU A 129 20.12 6.60 -6.61
C GLU A 129 20.42 5.16 -7.04
N MET A 130 21.65 4.92 -7.47
CA MET A 130 22.10 3.61 -7.96
C MET A 130 23.33 3.14 -7.22
N ASP A 131 23.35 1.88 -6.77
CA ASP A 131 24.54 1.28 -6.13
C ASP A 131 25.64 1.04 -7.16
N THR A 132 25.27 0.68 -8.38
CA THR A 132 26.20 0.39 -9.48
C THR A 132 25.73 1.06 -10.77
N SER A 133 26.68 1.43 -11.62
CA SER A 133 26.34 2.00 -12.93
C SER A 133 25.73 0.94 -13.85
N SER A 134 24.70 1.32 -14.61
CA SER A 134 24.03 0.43 -15.57
C SER A 134 23.56 1.19 -16.81
N GLU A 135 23.49 0.52 -17.95
CA GLU A 135 22.84 1.07 -19.14
C GLU A 135 21.33 0.91 -19.09
N GLY A 136 20.61 1.93 -19.57
CA GLY A 136 19.16 1.88 -19.57
C GLY A 136 18.48 3.04 -20.26
N THR A 137 17.16 3.11 -20.05
CA THR A 137 16.30 4.16 -20.58
C THR A 137 15.28 4.59 -19.53
N LEU A 138 15.18 5.88 -19.29
CA LEU A 138 14.13 6.50 -18.47
C LEU A 138 13.14 7.18 -19.42
N SER A 139 11.91 6.72 -19.43
CA SER A 139 10.89 7.14 -20.39
C SER A 139 9.60 7.57 -19.72
N LEU A 140 8.84 8.44 -20.40
CA LEU A 140 7.52 8.89 -19.99
C LEU A 140 6.45 8.24 -20.89
N TYR A 141 5.42 7.66 -20.27
CA TYR A 141 4.30 7.01 -20.93
C TYR A 141 2.99 7.72 -20.58
N ASN A 142 2.07 7.82 -21.53
CA ASN A 142 0.73 8.33 -21.30
C ASN A 142 -0.20 7.23 -20.73
N ALA A 143 -1.45 7.60 -20.42
CA ALA A 143 -2.45 6.68 -19.87
C ALA A 143 -2.84 5.51 -20.82
N TRP A 144 -2.52 5.62 -22.10
CA TRP A 144 -2.73 4.53 -23.09
C TRP A 144 -1.52 3.61 -23.26
N GLY A 145 -0.47 3.80 -22.44
CA GLY A 145 0.76 3.00 -22.52
C GLY A 145 1.67 3.36 -23.69
N GLN A 146 1.46 4.50 -24.33
CA GLN A 146 2.33 5.00 -25.40
C GLN A 146 3.49 5.78 -24.79
N ARG A 147 4.71 5.48 -25.21
CA ARG A 147 5.89 6.27 -24.85
C ARG A 147 5.83 7.63 -25.56
N VAL A 148 5.75 8.69 -24.77
CA VAL A 148 5.62 10.08 -25.25
C VAL A 148 6.91 10.86 -25.17
N ASP A 149 7.84 10.43 -24.30
CA ASP A 149 9.15 11.07 -24.16
C ASP A 149 10.21 10.09 -23.68
N VAL A 150 11.49 10.39 -23.95
CA VAL A 150 12.66 9.70 -23.40
C VAL A 150 13.46 10.71 -22.59
N LEU A 151 13.38 10.60 -21.27
CA LEU A 151 14.00 11.55 -20.34
C LEU A 151 15.52 11.37 -20.25
N HIS A 152 15.99 10.12 -20.37
CA HIS A 152 17.40 9.76 -20.48
C HIS A 152 17.56 8.39 -21.15
N GLN A 153 18.61 8.26 -21.94
CA GLN A 153 19.03 7.00 -22.55
C GLN A 153 20.56 6.91 -22.53
N GLY A 154 21.07 5.78 -22.04
CA GLY A 154 22.51 5.53 -21.94
C GLY A 154 22.89 5.07 -20.53
N GLN A 155 24.09 5.42 -20.10
CA GLN A 155 24.62 5.00 -18.82
C GLN A 155 24.07 5.85 -17.68
N PHE A 156 23.50 5.17 -16.68
CA PHE A 156 23.13 5.71 -15.38
C PHE A 156 24.32 5.50 -14.43
N PRO A 157 24.95 6.56 -13.89
CA PRO A 157 26.10 6.43 -13.00
C PRO A 157 25.69 5.89 -11.62
N ALA A 158 26.60 5.25 -10.91
CA ALA A 158 26.44 4.94 -9.50
C ALA A 158 26.33 6.22 -8.65
N GLY A 159 25.58 6.14 -7.55
CA GLY A 159 25.29 7.26 -6.65
C GLY A 159 24.04 8.03 -7.06
N ASN A 160 23.91 9.25 -6.54
CA ASN A 160 22.73 10.10 -6.71
C ASN A 160 22.77 10.86 -8.05
N SER A 161 21.71 10.74 -8.82
CA SER A 161 21.49 11.44 -10.08
C SER A 161 20.12 12.11 -10.10
N LYS A 162 19.96 13.12 -10.95
CA LYS A 162 18.68 13.82 -11.13
C LYS A 162 18.40 13.97 -12.62
N TYR A 163 17.24 13.51 -13.04
CA TYR A 163 16.73 13.67 -14.38
C TYR A 163 15.54 14.62 -14.36
N PHE A 164 15.29 15.29 -15.47
CA PHE A 164 14.26 16.31 -15.54
C PHE A 164 13.42 16.11 -16.78
N PHE A 165 12.13 16.36 -16.67
CA PHE A 165 11.26 16.50 -17.83
C PHE A 165 10.43 17.78 -17.75
N HIS A 166 10.06 18.30 -18.92
CA HIS A 166 9.21 19.46 -19.05
C HIS A 166 7.75 19.00 -19.22
N ALA A 167 6.87 19.49 -18.36
CA ALA A 167 5.44 19.16 -18.43
C ALA A 167 4.74 19.81 -19.64
N GLN A 168 5.17 21.00 -20.05
CA GLN A 168 4.49 21.84 -21.06
C GLN A 168 4.26 21.21 -22.45
N PRO A 169 5.14 20.33 -23.00
CA PRO A 169 4.84 19.67 -24.27
C PRO A 169 3.72 18.61 -24.17
N HIS A 170 3.32 18.24 -22.96
CA HIS A 170 2.39 17.15 -22.71
C HIS A 170 1.03 17.68 -22.26
N ALA A 171 -0.06 17.02 -22.70
CA ALA A 171 -1.40 17.37 -22.28
C ALA A 171 -1.58 17.07 -20.78
N ALA A 172 -2.44 17.84 -20.11
CA ALA A 172 -2.79 17.58 -18.71
C ALA A 172 -3.36 16.16 -18.56
N GLY A 173 -2.92 15.42 -17.54
CA GLY A 173 -3.35 14.05 -17.31
C GLY A 173 -2.37 13.19 -16.51
N ALA A 174 -2.69 11.91 -16.44
CA ALA A 174 -1.86 10.92 -15.75
C ALA A 174 -0.82 10.33 -16.71
N TYR A 175 0.42 10.27 -16.23
CA TYR A 175 1.56 9.69 -16.93
C TYR A 175 2.28 8.71 -16.03
N VAL A 176 3.08 7.83 -16.62
CA VAL A 176 3.95 6.88 -15.92
C VAL A 176 5.38 7.11 -16.38
N ILE A 177 6.27 7.34 -15.43
CA ILE A 177 7.72 7.30 -15.66
C ILE A 177 8.14 5.85 -15.48
N LEU A 178 8.88 5.31 -16.45
CA LEU A 178 9.40 3.94 -16.42
C LEU A 178 10.93 3.98 -16.58
N LEU A 179 11.64 3.31 -15.69
CA LEU A 179 13.06 3.00 -15.86
C LEU A 179 13.21 1.55 -16.33
N GLU A 180 13.95 1.38 -17.40
CA GLU A 180 14.38 0.08 -17.91
C GLU A 180 15.92 0.03 -17.85
N LEU A 181 16.46 -1.01 -17.19
CA LEU A 181 17.88 -1.29 -17.16
C LEU A 181 18.13 -2.63 -17.85
N ASN A 182 19.12 -2.68 -18.72
CA ASN A 182 19.48 -3.90 -19.46
C ASN A 182 18.26 -4.56 -20.15
N GLY A 183 17.33 -3.76 -20.65
CA GLY A 183 16.13 -4.23 -21.36
C GLY A 183 15.02 -4.81 -20.46
N LYS A 184 15.12 -4.62 -19.15
CA LYS A 184 14.07 -5.00 -18.19
C LYS A 184 13.50 -3.76 -17.52
N GLY A 185 12.18 -3.69 -17.42
CA GLY A 185 11.50 -2.69 -16.59
C GLY A 185 11.84 -2.91 -15.12
N ILE A 186 12.47 -1.92 -14.51
CA ILE A 186 12.97 -2.00 -13.15
C ILE A 186 12.07 -1.26 -12.19
N TRP A 187 11.51 -0.14 -12.64
CA TRP A 187 10.72 0.73 -11.78
C TRP A 187 9.77 1.61 -12.58
N SER A 188 8.63 1.91 -11.98
CA SER A 188 7.67 2.85 -12.54
C SER A 188 7.06 3.75 -11.47
N GLN A 189 6.78 5.01 -11.82
CA GLN A 189 6.10 5.96 -10.96
C GLN A 189 5.06 6.75 -11.74
N ARG A 190 3.88 6.90 -11.14
CA ARG A 190 2.83 7.76 -11.69
C ARG A 190 3.13 9.23 -11.38
N VAL A 191 2.98 10.07 -12.39
CA VAL A 191 3.07 11.53 -12.29
C VAL A 191 1.83 12.16 -12.93
N MET A 192 1.36 13.26 -12.36
CA MET A 192 0.24 14.05 -12.89
C MET A 192 0.79 15.31 -13.54
N ILE A 193 0.37 15.61 -14.77
CA ILE A 193 0.68 16.86 -15.49
C ILE A 193 -0.56 17.74 -15.46
N GLN A 194 -0.39 19.03 -15.12
CA GLN A 194 -1.45 20.06 -15.07
C GLN A 194 -1.36 21.01 -16.26
#